data_28485f7687fbd5bcae394bf77ead1cbd
#
_entry.id   28485f7687fbd5bcae394bf77ead1cbd
#
_cell.length_a   1.000
_cell.length_b   1.000
_cell.length_c   1.000
_cell.angle_alpha   90.00
_cell.angle_beta   90.00
_cell.angle_gamma   90.00
#
_symmetry.space_group_name_H-M   'P 1'
#
loop_
_entity.id
_entity.type
_entity.pdbx_description
1 polymer ?
#
loop_
_entity_poly.entity_id
_entity_poly.type
_entity_poly.pdbx_seq_one_letter_code
_entity_poly.pdbx_strand_id
1 'polypeptide(L)'
;LKHAKVPVHFIFHGIGKGENVRFLKQAERANRYPNIYLDVITLRDDMLRSDLPRVRPILPPVFTPSTGEMPIFSTHTPLRLGFFGQFRKEKNIIPLLDAFKTAAFTGPVELLVQGATAKPEDGELFDAIAEEYKDVPGLSFLHANLIGPDWDKALLDVDAILMPYGAERYRYHWSAMLYTAIGFYKPALVSPEINP
;
A
#
# COMPACT_ATOMS: atom_id res chain seq x y z
N LEU A 1 -27.30 13.13 -11.23
CA LEU A 1 -26.85 11.75 -11.45
C LEU A 1 -28.01 10.78 -11.63
N LYS A 2 -29.08 10.83 -10.81
CA LYS A 2 -30.28 9.96 -10.92
C LYS A 2 -31.01 10.04 -12.28
N HIS A 3 -30.80 11.10 -13.03
CA HIS A 3 -31.38 11.32 -14.36
C HIS A 3 -30.37 11.09 -15.50
N ALA A 4 -29.12 10.68 -15.17
CA ALA A 4 -28.16 10.33 -16.20
C ALA A 4 -28.63 9.11 -16.99
N LYS A 5 -28.51 9.16 -18.32
CA LYS A 5 -28.86 8.05 -19.22
C LYS A 5 -27.72 7.04 -19.39
N VAL A 6 -26.56 7.33 -18.80
CA VAL A 6 -25.35 6.49 -18.86
C VAL A 6 -25.09 5.85 -17.50
N PRO A 7 -24.41 4.70 -17.44
CA PRO A 7 -23.93 4.13 -16.19
C PRO A 7 -22.99 5.11 -15.46
N VAL A 8 -23.17 5.21 -14.15
CA VAL A 8 -22.33 6.03 -13.25
C VAL A 8 -21.76 5.11 -12.20
N HIS A 9 -20.44 5.05 -12.15
CA HIS A 9 -19.69 4.22 -11.21
C HIS A 9 -19.04 5.10 -10.14
N PHE A 10 -19.32 4.80 -8.89
CA PHE A 10 -18.62 5.35 -7.74
C PHE A 10 -17.66 4.31 -7.22
N ILE A 11 -16.36 4.60 -7.29
CA ILE A 11 -15.31 3.70 -6.84
C ILE A 11 -14.91 4.07 -5.42
N PHE A 12 -15.04 3.12 -4.51
CA PHE A 12 -14.61 3.24 -3.11
C PHE A 12 -13.31 2.46 -2.90
N HIS A 13 -12.31 3.11 -2.34
CA HIS A 13 -10.99 2.51 -2.06
C HIS A 13 -10.96 1.60 -0.81
N GLY A 14 -12.08 1.13 -0.38
CA GLY A 14 -12.30 0.33 0.81
C GLY A 14 -13.38 0.94 1.68
N ILE A 15 -13.91 0.14 2.60
CA ILE A 15 -14.91 0.57 3.57
C ILE A 15 -14.46 0.05 4.93
N GLY A 16 -14.16 0.97 5.85
CA GLY A 16 -13.78 0.65 7.21
C GLY A 16 -14.95 0.00 7.98
N LYS A 17 -14.63 -0.80 8.98
CA LYS A 17 -15.63 -1.47 9.83
C LYS A 17 -16.63 -0.48 10.44
N GLY A 18 -16.18 0.68 10.90
CA GLY A 18 -17.03 1.73 11.46
C GLY A 18 -17.88 2.48 10.41
N GLU A 19 -17.51 2.42 9.13
CA GLU A 19 -18.20 3.09 8.03
C GLU A 19 -19.23 2.20 7.34
N ASN A 20 -19.15 0.88 7.55
CA ASN A 20 -19.95 -0.10 6.82
C ASN A 20 -21.46 0.15 6.95
N VAL A 21 -21.98 0.39 8.14
CA VAL A 21 -23.42 0.63 8.36
C VAL A 21 -23.89 1.86 7.59
N ARG A 22 -23.12 2.94 7.61
CA ARG A 22 -23.42 4.16 6.87
C ARG A 22 -23.37 3.92 5.36
N PHE A 23 -22.35 3.21 4.89
CA PHE A 23 -22.20 2.85 3.49
C PHE A 23 -23.40 2.03 3.01
N LEU A 24 -23.76 0.96 3.69
CA LEU A 24 -24.90 0.10 3.30
C LEU A 24 -26.22 0.86 3.25
N LYS A 25 -26.48 1.75 4.21
CA LYS A 25 -27.65 2.62 4.18
C LYS A 25 -27.69 3.55 2.95
N GLN A 26 -26.53 4.06 2.53
CA GLN A 26 -26.45 4.87 1.30
C GLN A 26 -26.58 3.99 0.05
N ALA A 27 -25.99 2.79 0.08
CA ALA A 27 -26.08 1.82 -1.00
C ALA A 27 -27.52 1.38 -1.28
N GLU A 28 -28.33 1.15 -0.27
CA GLU A 28 -29.77 0.88 -0.40
C GLU A 28 -30.51 2.00 -1.13
N ARG A 29 -30.17 3.26 -0.82
CA ARG A 29 -30.74 4.41 -1.51
C ARG A 29 -30.30 4.48 -2.97
N ALA A 30 -28.99 4.28 -3.23
CA ALA A 30 -28.43 4.30 -4.57
C ALA A 30 -28.98 3.16 -5.44
N ASN A 31 -29.24 1.99 -4.85
CA ASN A 31 -29.75 0.81 -5.55
C ASN A 31 -31.15 1.02 -6.18
N ARG A 32 -31.87 2.09 -5.80
CA ARG A 32 -33.13 2.49 -6.44
C ARG A 32 -32.95 3.08 -7.84
N TYR A 33 -31.72 3.44 -8.22
CA TYR A 33 -31.40 4.05 -9.50
C TYR A 33 -30.67 3.05 -10.40
N PRO A 34 -31.27 2.64 -11.55
CA PRO A 34 -30.75 1.54 -12.36
C PRO A 34 -29.41 1.83 -13.02
N ASN A 35 -29.01 3.08 -13.09
CA ASN A 35 -27.77 3.54 -13.72
C ASN A 35 -26.62 3.80 -12.72
N ILE A 36 -26.84 3.61 -11.40
CA ILE A 36 -25.83 3.89 -10.39
C ILE A 36 -25.22 2.57 -9.88
N TYR A 37 -23.91 2.50 -9.91
CA TYR A 37 -23.10 1.39 -9.40
C TYR A 37 -22.14 1.88 -8.32
N LEU A 38 -21.99 1.10 -7.26
CA LEU A 38 -21.07 1.34 -6.17
C LEU A 38 -20.02 0.23 -6.20
N ASP A 39 -18.87 0.54 -6.73
CA ASP A 39 -17.78 -0.41 -6.89
C ASP A 39 -16.80 -0.24 -5.72
N VAL A 40 -16.57 -1.31 -4.96
CA VAL A 40 -15.70 -1.29 -3.78
C VAL A 40 -14.44 -2.09 -4.08
N ILE A 41 -13.29 -1.44 -4.01
CA ILE A 41 -12.00 -2.13 -4.15
C ILE A 41 -11.75 -2.91 -2.87
N THR A 42 -11.90 -4.23 -2.95
CA THR A 42 -11.70 -5.12 -1.81
C THR A 42 -11.45 -6.55 -2.25
N LEU A 43 -10.73 -7.29 -1.41
CA LEU A 43 -10.67 -8.76 -1.50
C LEU A 43 -11.67 -9.42 -0.56
N ARG A 44 -12.37 -8.61 0.25
CA ARG A 44 -13.35 -9.07 1.23
C ARG A 44 -14.74 -8.71 0.76
N ASP A 45 -15.56 -9.71 0.49
CA ASP A 45 -16.97 -9.57 0.13
C ASP A 45 -17.91 -9.74 1.32
N ASP A 46 -17.40 -10.26 2.45
CA ASP A 46 -18.16 -10.50 3.69
C ASP A 46 -18.78 -9.22 4.29
N MET A 47 -18.29 -8.04 3.88
CA MET A 47 -18.82 -6.75 4.29
C MET A 47 -19.87 -6.19 3.31
N LEU A 48 -20.03 -6.81 2.15
CA LEU A 48 -20.96 -6.38 1.11
C LEU A 48 -22.24 -7.22 1.15
N ARG A 49 -23.36 -6.56 0.96
CA ARG A 49 -24.66 -7.24 0.92
C ARG A 49 -24.92 -7.80 -0.48
N SER A 50 -25.19 -9.09 -0.57
CA SER A 50 -25.50 -9.79 -1.82
C SER A 50 -26.86 -9.43 -2.42
N ASP A 51 -27.77 -8.85 -1.61
CA ASP A 51 -29.08 -8.38 -2.06
C ASP A 51 -29.06 -7.00 -2.69
N LEU A 52 -27.90 -6.35 -2.77
CA LEU A 52 -27.68 -5.07 -3.44
C LEU A 52 -26.87 -5.27 -4.74
N PRO A 53 -27.49 -5.66 -5.86
CA PRO A 53 -26.77 -6.11 -7.05
C PRO A 53 -25.92 -5.02 -7.73
N ARG A 54 -26.06 -3.76 -7.33
CA ARG A 54 -25.25 -2.64 -7.82
C ARG A 54 -24.12 -2.26 -6.86
N VAL A 55 -24.03 -2.92 -5.72
CA VAL A 55 -22.84 -2.88 -4.85
C VAL A 55 -21.97 -4.05 -5.24
N ARG A 56 -20.81 -3.78 -5.83
CA ARG A 56 -19.97 -4.80 -6.44
C ARG A 56 -18.55 -4.74 -5.90
N PRO A 57 -17.97 -5.87 -5.49
CA PRO A 57 -16.54 -5.94 -5.25
C PRO A 57 -15.79 -5.82 -6.58
N ILE A 58 -14.71 -5.07 -6.59
CA ILE A 58 -13.75 -5.05 -7.69
C ILE A 58 -12.36 -5.30 -7.13
N LEU A 59 -11.54 -6.00 -7.90
CA LEU A 59 -10.18 -6.31 -7.49
C LEU A 59 -9.32 -5.03 -7.48
N PRO A 60 -8.37 -4.91 -6.54
CA PRO A 60 -7.39 -3.84 -6.56
C PRO A 60 -6.57 -3.85 -7.86
N PRO A 61 -6.22 -2.66 -8.39
CA PRO A 61 -5.38 -2.58 -9.57
C PRO A 61 -3.95 -3.03 -9.27
N VAL A 62 -3.34 -3.76 -10.19
CA VAL A 62 -1.92 -4.10 -10.15
C VAL A 62 -1.14 -3.00 -10.86
N PHE A 63 -0.09 -2.48 -10.21
CA PHE A 63 0.76 -1.43 -10.77
C PHE A 63 2.04 -2.07 -11.31
N THR A 64 2.28 -1.91 -12.60
CA THR A 64 3.45 -2.44 -13.30
C THR A 64 4.45 -1.32 -13.63
N PRO A 65 5.72 -1.63 -13.93
CA PRO A 65 6.68 -0.64 -14.38
C PRO A 65 6.15 0.17 -15.58
N SER A 66 6.43 1.47 -15.59
CA SER A 66 5.99 2.39 -16.65
C SER A 66 6.60 2.07 -18.03
N THR A 67 7.75 1.39 -18.06
CA THR A 67 8.40 0.93 -19.29
C THR A 67 7.64 -0.20 -19.98
N GLY A 68 6.72 -0.88 -19.27
CA GLY A 68 6.05 -2.08 -19.76
C GLY A 68 6.95 -3.31 -19.85
N GLU A 69 8.23 -3.18 -19.51
CA GLU A 69 9.15 -4.31 -19.46
C GLU A 69 8.91 -5.15 -18.20
N MET A 70 8.95 -6.47 -18.38
CA MET A 70 8.83 -7.38 -17.24
C MET A 70 10.12 -7.35 -16.43
N PRO A 71 10.04 -7.09 -15.10
CA PRO A 71 11.22 -7.11 -14.27
C PRO A 71 11.88 -8.50 -14.28
N ILE A 72 13.20 -8.53 -14.40
CA ILE A 72 13.97 -9.75 -14.22
C ILE A 72 14.14 -9.97 -12.72
N PHE A 73 13.77 -11.16 -12.26
CA PHE A 73 14.04 -11.54 -10.88
C PHE A 73 15.54 -11.78 -10.71
N SER A 74 16.17 -10.92 -9.94
CA SER A 74 17.60 -11.03 -9.57
C SER A 74 17.73 -10.75 -8.08
N THR A 75 18.71 -11.38 -7.45
CA THR A 75 19.11 -11.08 -6.08
C THR A 75 20.43 -10.33 -6.08
N HIS A 76 20.53 -9.31 -5.25
CA HIS A 76 21.77 -8.56 -5.06
C HIS A 76 22.63 -9.15 -3.95
N THR A 77 23.90 -8.84 -3.98
CA THR A 77 24.83 -9.05 -2.85
C THR A 77 25.51 -7.70 -2.58
N PRO A 78 25.14 -7.04 -1.47
CA PRO A 78 24.21 -7.40 -0.39
C PRO A 78 22.75 -7.56 -0.84
N LEU A 79 21.97 -8.35 -0.08
CA LEU A 79 20.51 -8.46 -0.28
C LEU A 79 19.87 -7.10 0.02
N ARG A 80 19.10 -6.59 -0.91
CA ARG A 80 18.49 -5.26 -0.80
C ARG A 80 17.01 -5.35 -0.45
N LEU A 81 16.67 -4.85 0.71
CA LEU A 81 15.28 -4.73 1.17
C LEU A 81 14.79 -3.29 0.97
N GLY A 82 13.50 -3.12 0.71
CA GLY A 82 12.91 -1.80 0.54
C GLY A 82 11.64 -1.61 1.36
N PHE A 83 11.51 -0.43 1.97
CA PHE A 83 10.27 0.06 2.55
C PHE A 83 9.88 1.34 1.82
N PHE A 84 8.66 1.40 1.26
CA PHE A 84 8.27 2.46 0.34
C PHE A 84 6.92 3.10 0.63
N GLY A 85 6.77 4.32 0.15
CA GLY A 85 5.52 5.04 0.00
C GLY A 85 5.31 6.14 1.04
N GLN A 86 4.09 6.66 1.14
CA GLN A 86 3.78 7.77 2.03
C GLN A 86 4.09 7.42 3.49
N PHE A 87 4.86 8.29 4.16
CA PHE A 87 5.13 8.17 5.59
C PHE A 87 3.83 8.30 6.40
N ARG A 88 3.58 7.31 7.24
CA ARG A 88 2.43 7.26 8.14
C ARG A 88 2.74 6.42 9.35
N LYS A 89 2.25 6.83 10.51
CA LYS A 89 2.47 6.14 11.78
C LYS A 89 2.04 4.66 11.74
N GLU A 90 0.92 4.37 11.10
CA GLU A 90 0.39 3.01 10.98
C GLU A 90 1.24 2.05 10.13
N LYS A 91 2.27 2.54 9.46
CA LYS A 91 3.22 1.71 8.71
C LYS A 91 4.33 1.08 9.57
N ASN A 92 4.33 1.36 10.88
CA ASN A 92 5.27 0.76 11.86
C ASN A 92 6.74 0.88 11.46
N ILE A 93 7.17 2.07 11.02
CA ILE A 93 8.54 2.28 10.56
C ILE A 93 9.55 2.09 11.70
N ILE A 94 9.30 2.64 12.89
CA ILE A 94 10.20 2.52 14.04
C ILE A 94 10.37 1.05 14.47
N PRO A 95 9.30 0.26 14.68
CA PRO A 95 9.45 -1.18 14.93
C PRO A 95 10.23 -1.94 13.85
N LEU A 96 10.12 -1.55 12.58
CA LEU A 96 10.92 -2.11 11.50
C LEU A 96 12.41 -1.78 11.66
N LEU A 97 12.74 -0.53 11.96
CA LEU A 97 14.11 -0.08 12.14
C LEU A 97 14.77 -0.74 13.35
N ASP A 98 14.05 -0.86 14.45
CA ASP A 98 14.53 -1.58 15.66
C ASP A 98 14.78 -3.06 15.37
N ALA A 99 13.86 -3.68 14.64
CA ALA A 99 14.04 -5.08 14.22
C ALA A 99 15.25 -5.24 13.29
N PHE A 100 15.44 -4.35 12.32
CA PHE A 100 16.59 -4.38 11.42
C PHE A 100 17.90 -4.18 12.16
N LYS A 101 17.97 -3.21 13.09
CA LYS A 101 19.14 -2.89 13.92
C LYS A 101 19.58 -4.08 14.79
N THR A 102 18.63 -4.89 15.26
CA THR A 102 18.88 -6.00 16.18
C THR A 102 18.95 -7.37 15.50
N ALA A 103 18.61 -7.44 14.22
CA ALA A 103 18.56 -8.69 13.46
C ALA A 103 19.96 -9.29 13.27
N ALA A 104 20.07 -10.60 13.47
CA ALA A 104 21.28 -11.37 13.15
C ALA A 104 21.15 -11.94 11.72
N PHE A 105 21.64 -11.22 10.74
CA PHE A 105 21.66 -11.68 9.36
C PHE A 105 22.80 -12.67 9.11
N THR A 106 22.53 -13.69 8.29
CA THR A 106 23.55 -14.69 7.88
C THR A 106 24.44 -14.21 6.75
N GLY A 107 24.12 -13.10 6.10
CA GLY A 107 24.86 -12.46 5.02
C GLY A 107 24.67 -10.96 5.03
N PRO A 108 25.32 -10.22 4.13
CA PRO A 108 25.18 -8.78 4.04
C PRO A 108 23.77 -8.38 3.54
N VAL A 109 23.09 -7.50 4.28
CA VAL A 109 21.74 -7.00 3.98
C VAL A 109 21.74 -5.49 4.04
N GLU A 110 21.04 -4.86 3.10
CA GLU A 110 20.77 -3.43 3.08
C GLU A 110 19.26 -3.19 3.16
N LEU A 111 18.86 -2.10 3.81
CA LEU A 111 17.47 -1.64 3.86
C LEU A 111 17.41 -0.19 3.41
N LEU A 112 16.69 0.05 2.31
CA LEU A 112 16.29 1.38 1.88
C LEU A 112 14.92 1.72 2.46
N VAL A 113 14.85 2.81 3.20
CA VAL A 113 13.60 3.36 3.73
C VAL A 113 13.27 4.64 2.96
N GLN A 114 12.32 4.55 2.03
CA GLN A 114 11.82 5.70 1.30
C GLN A 114 10.53 6.21 1.97
N GLY A 115 10.45 7.50 2.23
CA GLY A 115 9.27 8.19 2.74
C GLY A 115 8.87 9.38 1.88
N ALA A 116 7.64 9.38 1.39
CA ALA A 116 6.98 10.57 0.86
C ALA A 116 6.16 11.21 1.96
N THR A 117 6.25 12.52 2.13
CA THR A 117 5.51 13.25 3.16
C THR A 117 4.59 14.30 2.52
N ALA A 118 3.35 14.40 3.02
CA ALA A 118 2.37 15.34 2.50
C ALA A 118 2.29 16.62 3.35
N LYS A 119 2.78 16.55 4.59
CA LYS A 119 2.74 17.65 5.54
C LYS A 119 4.14 17.93 6.08
N PRO A 120 4.47 19.21 6.38
CA PRO A 120 5.77 19.57 6.94
C PRO A 120 6.12 18.81 8.22
N GLU A 121 5.18 18.66 9.12
CA GLU A 121 5.38 17.94 10.40
C GLU A 121 5.73 16.46 10.22
N ASP A 122 5.15 15.80 9.18
CA ASP A 122 5.50 14.43 8.84
C ASP A 122 6.93 14.35 8.25
N GLY A 123 7.36 15.40 7.53
CA GLY A 123 8.71 15.54 7.01
C GLY A 123 9.75 15.69 8.12
N GLU A 124 9.52 16.60 9.05
CA GLU A 124 10.38 16.80 10.21
C GLU A 124 10.53 15.52 11.04
N LEU A 125 9.44 14.80 11.24
CA LEU A 125 9.46 13.52 11.95
C LEU A 125 10.24 12.45 11.19
N PHE A 126 10.07 12.36 9.87
CA PHE A 126 10.83 11.42 9.04
C PHE A 126 12.33 11.70 9.09
N ASP A 127 12.72 12.96 8.97
CA ASP A 127 14.12 13.39 9.03
C ASP A 127 14.73 13.14 10.43
N ALA A 128 13.96 13.37 11.49
CA ALA A 128 14.40 13.06 12.85
C ALA A 128 14.64 11.55 13.05
N ILE A 129 13.77 10.69 12.50
CA ILE A 129 13.97 9.24 12.51
C ILE A 129 15.21 8.86 11.68
N ALA A 130 15.39 9.44 10.51
CA ALA A 130 16.55 9.18 9.67
C ALA A 130 17.86 9.55 10.40
N GLU A 131 17.89 10.65 11.11
CA GLU A 131 19.04 11.08 11.91
C GLU A 131 19.31 10.13 13.10
N GLU A 132 18.26 9.66 13.77
CA GLU A 132 18.40 8.71 14.90
C GLU A 132 19.02 7.38 14.49
N TYR A 133 18.70 6.90 13.28
CA TYR A 133 19.15 5.59 12.80
C TYR A 133 20.29 5.67 11.76
N LYS A 134 20.86 6.85 11.50
CA LYS A 134 21.86 7.06 10.43
C LYS A 134 23.11 6.17 10.53
N ASP A 135 23.51 5.82 11.75
CA ASP A 135 24.72 5.04 12.03
C ASP A 135 24.45 3.51 12.04
N VAL A 136 23.24 3.07 11.72
CA VAL A 136 22.92 1.63 11.63
C VAL A 136 23.49 1.08 10.32
N PRO A 137 24.42 0.11 10.36
CA PRO A 137 25.04 -0.43 9.16
C PRO A 137 24.00 -1.03 8.20
N GLY A 138 24.13 -0.72 6.91
CA GLY A 138 23.25 -1.24 5.86
C GLY A 138 21.90 -0.56 5.78
N LEU A 139 21.61 0.45 6.62
CA LEU A 139 20.37 1.22 6.59
C LEU A 139 20.59 2.53 5.85
N SER A 140 19.64 2.89 4.98
CA SER A 140 19.63 4.15 4.25
C SER A 140 18.24 4.75 4.17
N PHE A 141 18.17 6.09 4.11
CA PHE A 141 16.91 6.83 4.06
C PHE A 141 16.84 7.67 2.80
N LEU A 142 15.66 7.74 2.21
CA LEU A 142 15.34 8.59 1.06
C LEU A 142 14.05 9.36 1.34
N HIS A 143 14.19 10.60 1.78
CA HIS A 143 13.06 11.51 1.95
C HIS A 143 12.74 12.16 0.61
N ALA A 144 11.90 11.51 -0.17
CA ALA A 144 11.52 12.00 -1.50
C ALA A 144 10.13 11.48 -1.91
N ASN A 145 9.42 12.31 -2.65
CA ASN A 145 8.19 11.89 -3.31
C ASN A 145 8.54 11.38 -4.72
N LEU A 146 8.82 10.08 -4.82
CA LEU A 146 9.19 9.44 -6.08
C LEU A 146 7.97 9.23 -6.97
N ILE A 147 8.10 9.55 -8.25
CA ILE A 147 7.08 9.35 -9.28
C ILE A 147 7.72 8.89 -10.59
N GLY A 148 6.93 8.18 -11.43
CA GLY A 148 7.37 7.76 -12.76
C GLY A 148 8.66 6.93 -12.74
N PRO A 149 9.64 7.25 -13.62
CA PRO A 149 10.87 6.44 -13.74
C PRO A 149 11.70 6.35 -12.46
N ASP A 150 11.73 7.37 -11.62
CA ASP A 150 12.48 7.33 -10.35
C ASP A 150 11.84 6.38 -9.35
N TRP A 151 10.50 6.31 -9.33
CA TRP A 151 9.74 5.33 -8.56
C TRP A 151 10.04 3.91 -9.06
N ASP A 152 9.95 3.70 -10.36
CA ASP A 152 10.22 2.40 -10.97
C ASP A 152 11.66 1.93 -10.67
N LYS A 153 12.63 2.82 -10.82
CA LYS A 153 14.03 2.53 -10.52
C LYS A 153 14.21 2.10 -9.07
N ALA A 154 13.65 2.84 -8.12
CA ALA A 154 13.80 2.52 -6.70
C ALA A 154 13.20 1.15 -6.35
N LEU A 155 12.08 0.77 -6.98
CA LEU A 155 11.46 -0.54 -6.79
C LEU A 155 12.23 -1.67 -7.48
N LEU A 156 12.82 -1.41 -8.63
CA LEU A 156 13.62 -2.40 -9.36
C LEU A 156 14.96 -2.67 -8.66
N ASP A 157 15.51 -1.70 -7.97
CA ASP A 157 16.81 -1.78 -7.27
C ASP A 157 16.77 -2.60 -5.96
N VAL A 158 15.59 -3.02 -5.49
CA VAL A 158 15.47 -3.88 -4.30
C VAL A 158 15.07 -5.30 -4.65
N ASP A 159 15.41 -6.26 -3.79
CA ASP A 159 15.09 -7.68 -3.97
C ASP A 159 13.75 -8.05 -3.33
N ALA A 160 13.38 -7.39 -2.24
CA ALA A 160 12.11 -7.61 -1.55
C ALA A 160 11.57 -6.33 -0.92
N ILE A 161 10.27 -6.28 -0.72
CA ILE A 161 9.56 -5.14 -0.14
C ILE A 161 9.02 -5.50 1.24
N LEU A 162 9.24 -4.62 2.22
CA LEU A 162 8.78 -4.79 3.60
C LEU A 162 7.55 -3.94 3.87
N MET A 163 6.50 -4.56 4.40
CA MET A 163 5.24 -3.90 4.74
C MET A 163 4.77 -4.34 6.13
N PRO A 164 5.42 -3.86 7.21
CA PRO A 164 5.08 -4.23 8.60
C PRO A 164 3.88 -3.45 9.14
N TYR A 165 2.90 -3.14 8.31
CA TYR A 165 1.79 -2.27 8.63
C TYR A 165 0.91 -2.85 9.73
N GLY A 166 0.61 -2.10 10.79
CA GLY A 166 0.00 -2.59 12.01
C GLY A 166 -1.39 -2.05 12.32
N ALA A 167 -2.04 -1.34 11.41
CA ALA A 167 -3.34 -0.76 11.70
C ALA A 167 -4.51 -1.62 11.22
N GLU A 168 -5.58 -1.67 12.03
CA GLU A 168 -6.85 -2.32 11.65
C GLU A 168 -7.38 -1.83 10.29
N ARG A 169 -6.99 -0.63 9.88
CA ARG A 169 -7.31 -0.06 8.57
C ARG A 169 -7.01 -1.03 7.43
N TYR A 170 -5.86 -1.69 7.44
CA TYR A 170 -5.41 -2.57 6.35
C TYR A 170 -6.20 -3.89 6.25
N ARG A 171 -7.02 -4.22 7.25
CA ARG A 171 -7.99 -5.32 7.15
C ARG A 171 -9.18 -5.00 6.26
N TYR A 172 -9.43 -3.71 6.01
CA TYR A 172 -10.62 -3.23 5.29
C TYR A 172 -10.27 -2.39 4.05
N HIS A 173 -9.02 -1.95 3.96
CA HIS A 173 -8.51 -1.19 2.83
C HIS A 173 -7.34 -1.95 2.21
N TRP A 174 -7.32 -2.04 0.91
CA TRP A 174 -6.21 -2.62 0.19
C TRP A 174 -4.94 -1.76 0.29
N SER A 175 -3.78 -2.39 0.16
CA SER A 175 -2.49 -1.71 0.12
C SER A 175 -2.02 -1.54 -1.31
N ALA A 176 -1.97 -0.32 -1.82
CA ALA A 176 -1.41 -0.05 -3.14
C ALA A 176 0.03 -0.58 -3.27
N MET A 177 0.82 -0.50 -2.18
CA MET A 177 2.19 -1.01 -2.18
C MET A 177 2.27 -2.53 -2.38
N LEU A 178 1.32 -3.31 -1.83
CA LEU A 178 1.24 -4.75 -2.06
C LEU A 178 1.02 -5.06 -3.55
N TYR A 179 0.08 -4.35 -4.18
CA TYR A 179 -0.22 -4.54 -5.59
C TYR A 179 0.85 -3.96 -6.52
N THR A 180 1.65 -3.01 -6.04
CA THR A 180 2.87 -2.58 -6.69
C THR A 180 3.95 -3.68 -6.60
N ALA A 181 4.16 -4.28 -5.43
CA ALA A 181 5.10 -5.38 -5.28
C ALA A 181 4.76 -6.55 -6.23
N ILE A 182 3.47 -6.91 -6.31
CA ILE A 182 2.99 -7.94 -7.26
C ILE A 182 3.31 -7.56 -8.70
N GLY A 183 3.00 -6.34 -9.13
CA GLY A 183 3.23 -5.90 -10.52
C GLY A 183 4.69 -5.72 -10.88
N PHE A 184 5.57 -5.53 -9.89
CA PHE A 184 7.02 -5.48 -10.04
C PHE A 184 7.69 -6.85 -9.80
N TYR A 185 6.91 -7.91 -9.60
CA TYR A 185 7.40 -9.26 -9.30
C TYR A 185 8.36 -9.30 -8.12
N LYS A 186 8.16 -8.44 -7.12
CA LYS A 186 8.98 -8.39 -5.91
C LYS A 186 8.35 -9.22 -4.81
N PRO A 187 9.12 -10.11 -4.18
CA PRO A 187 8.73 -10.73 -2.92
C PRO A 187 8.34 -9.66 -1.91
N ALA A 188 7.29 -9.92 -1.14
CA ALA A 188 6.80 -8.98 -0.13
C ALA A 188 6.69 -9.68 1.22
N LEU A 189 7.32 -9.08 2.25
CA LEU A 189 7.11 -9.48 3.64
C LEU A 189 6.03 -8.57 4.22
N VAL A 190 4.89 -9.17 4.51
CA VAL A 190 3.70 -8.43 4.94
C VAL A 190 3.28 -8.83 6.34
N SER A 191 2.72 -7.87 7.09
CA SER A 191 2.05 -8.17 8.34
C SER A 191 0.72 -8.89 8.10
N PRO A 192 0.19 -9.63 9.11
CA PRO A 192 -1.12 -10.28 9.02
C PRO A 192 -2.28 -9.32 8.72
N GLU A 193 -2.13 -8.04 9.05
CA GLU A 193 -3.15 -7.01 8.83
C GLU A 193 -3.35 -6.68 7.35
N ILE A 194 -2.32 -6.86 6.51
CA ILE A 194 -2.41 -6.61 5.05
C ILE A 194 -2.90 -7.87 4.33
N ASN A 195 -2.65 -9.02 4.94
CA ASN A 195 -3.00 -10.29 4.31
C ASN A 195 -4.52 -10.48 4.36
N PRO A 196 -5.18 -10.56 3.22
CA PRO A 196 -6.63 -10.75 3.12
C PRO A 196 -7.05 -12.16 3.56
#